data_7bb46e0ad91823a9e341ef301e85bc51
#
_entry.id   7bb46e0ad91823a9e341ef301e85bc51
#
_cell.length_a   1.000
_cell.length_b   1.000
_cell.length_c   1.000
_cell.angle_alpha   90.00
_cell.angle_beta   90.00
_cell.angle_gamma   90.00
#
_symmetry.space_group_name_H-M   'P 1'
#
loop_
_entity.id
_entity.type
_entity.pdbx_description
1 polymer ?
#
loop_
_entity_poly.entity_id
_entity_poly.type
_entity_poly.pdbx_seq_one_letter_code
_entity_poly.pdbx_strand_id
1 'polypeptide(L)'
;MANRTTLVDNNTWNNTHIATVGRAMASPEESAWKQFRALDVDYVFVIFGGLVGYSSDDINKFLWMVRIGGGVYGDIKERDYIGEGYYRIDEKASPVMLNTLMYKLSYYRFAETVGRDGQDRVRNTKFGNPDVKLTYFREAFTSKHWMIRIYEVLEEPLLEQAH
;
A
#
# COMPACT_ATOMS: atom_id res chain seq x y z
N MET A 1 9.80 -19.01 14.55
CA MET A 1 9.24 -18.55 13.26
C MET A 1 7.79 -18.96 13.17
N ALA A 2 6.92 -18.03 12.77
CA ALA A 2 5.53 -18.38 12.51
C ALA A 2 5.47 -19.29 11.28
N ASN A 3 4.82 -20.44 11.39
CA ASN A 3 4.65 -21.37 10.26
C ASN A 3 3.52 -20.88 9.35
N ARG A 4 3.81 -19.84 8.55
CA ARG A 4 2.87 -19.20 7.64
C ARG A 4 3.42 -19.18 6.22
N THR A 5 2.55 -19.43 5.25
CA THR A 5 2.89 -19.32 3.83
C THR A 5 2.90 -17.85 3.41
N THR A 6 3.96 -17.43 2.71
CA THR A 6 4.07 -16.08 2.14
C THR A 6 4.14 -16.15 0.62
N LEU A 7 3.57 -15.16 -0.07
CA LEU A 7 3.69 -15.02 -1.53
C LEU A 7 5.04 -14.43 -1.93
N VAL A 8 5.47 -13.39 -1.23
CA VAL A 8 6.76 -12.72 -1.42
C VAL A 8 7.35 -12.32 -0.08
N ASP A 9 8.67 -12.34 0.01
CA ASP A 9 9.46 -11.85 1.13
C ASP A 9 10.77 -11.22 0.62
N ASN A 10 11.66 -10.82 1.53
CA ASN A 10 12.93 -10.19 1.16
C ASN A 10 13.86 -11.11 0.35
N ASN A 11 13.63 -12.42 0.34
CA ASN A 11 14.42 -13.40 -0.39
C ASN A 11 13.77 -13.83 -1.69
N THR A 12 12.63 -13.27 -2.05
CA THR A 12 11.93 -13.62 -3.29
C THR A 12 12.71 -13.11 -4.49
N TRP A 13 13.10 -14.04 -5.36
CA TRP A 13 13.82 -13.76 -6.60
C TRP A 13 12.96 -13.93 -7.86
N ASN A 14 11.77 -14.53 -7.73
CA ASN A 14 10.89 -14.80 -8.85
C ASN A 14 10.11 -13.52 -9.22
N ASN A 15 10.49 -12.90 -10.35
CA ASN A 15 9.85 -11.65 -10.82
C ASN A 15 8.35 -11.80 -11.09
N THR A 16 7.87 -12.97 -11.46
CA THR A 16 6.43 -13.21 -11.67
C THR A 16 5.66 -13.12 -10.35
N HIS A 17 6.20 -13.67 -9.27
CA HIS A 17 5.60 -13.55 -7.93
C HIS A 17 5.62 -12.09 -7.45
N ILE A 18 6.75 -11.40 -7.61
CA ILE A 18 6.88 -9.99 -7.25
C ILE A 18 5.91 -9.15 -8.09
N ALA A 19 5.80 -9.42 -9.40
CA ALA A 19 4.88 -8.72 -10.29
C ALA A 19 3.42 -8.92 -9.89
N THR A 20 3.04 -10.14 -9.48
CA THR A 20 1.68 -10.45 -9.04
C THR A 20 1.29 -9.64 -7.80
N VAL A 21 2.14 -9.61 -6.78
CA VAL A 21 1.91 -8.82 -5.57
C VAL A 21 2.01 -7.33 -5.88
N GLY A 22 2.97 -6.92 -6.67
CA GLY A 22 3.15 -5.53 -7.10
C GLY A 22 1.94 -4.99 -7.85
N ARG A 23 1.35 -5.79 -8.74
CA ARG A 23 0.12 -5.42 -9.43
C ARG A 23 -1.04 -5.20 -8.47
N ALA A 24 -1.23 -6.11 -7.51
CA ALA A 24 -2.28 -5.97 -6.50
C ALA A 24 -2.06 -4.69 -5.67
N MET A 25 -0.85 -4.46 -5.17
CA MET A 25 -0.54 -3.28 -4.37
C MET A 25 -0.63 -1.98 -5.17
N ALA A 26 -0.43 -2.03 -6.49
CA ALA A 26 -0.53 -0.89 -7.41
C ALA A 26 -1.98 -0.63 -7.88
N SER A 27 -2.91 -1.52 -7.55
CA SER A 27 -4.31 -1.44 -7.96
C SER A 27 -5.15 -0.66 -6.95
N PRO A 28 -6.32 -0.13 -7.37
CA PRO A 28 -7.34 0.34 -6.44
C PRO A 28 -7.78 -0.77 -5.48
N GLU A 29 -8.33 -0.39 -4.34
CA GLU A 29 -8.66 -1.31 -3.24
C GLU A 29 -9.51 -2.51 -3.68
N GLU A 30 -10.61 -2.28 -4.40
CA GLU A 30 -11.49 -3.38 -4.84
C GLU A 30 -10.78 -4.34 -5.78
N SER A 31 -10.05 -3.83 -6.77
CA SER A 31 -9.27 -4.65 -7.69
C SER A 31 -8.20 -5.45 -6.97
N ALA A 32 -7.47 -4.84 -6.05
CA ALA A 32 -6.49 -5.51 -5.22
C ALA A 32 -7.12 -6.62 -4.39
N TRP A 33 -8.27 -6.35 -3.79
CA TRP A 33 -9.03 -7.34 -3.02
C TRP A 33 -9.41 -8.55 -3.85
N LYS A 34 -9.93 -8.35 -5.05
CA LYS A 34 -10.25 -9.46 -5.97
C LYS A 34 -9.02 -10.29 -6.31
N GLN A 35 -7.87 -9.65 -6.55
CA GLN A 35 -6.61 -10.33 -6.84
C GLN A 35 -6.14 -11.15 -5.63
N PHE A 36 -6.16 -10.60 -4.43
CA PHE A 36 -5.76 -11.30 -3.22
C PHE A 36 -6.71 -12.42 -2.84
N ARG A 37 -8.02 -12.24 -3.05
CA ARG A 37 -9.00 -13.33 -2.84
C ARG A 37 -8.73 -14.50 -3.79
N ALA A 38 -8.43 -14.23 -5.06
CA ALA A 38 -8.08 -15.26 -6.03
C ALA A 38 -6.80 -16.03 -5.68
N LEU A 39 -5.90 -15.43 -4.89
CA LEU A 39 -4.64 -16.01 -4.43
C LEU A 39 -4.75 -16.64 -3.03
N ASP A 40 -5.94 -16.70 -2.45
CA ASP A 40 -6.16 -17.19 -1.07
C ASP A 40 -5.34 -16.43 -0.01
N VAL A 41 -5.17 -15.13 -0.17
CA VAL A 41 -4.47 -14.29 0.81
C VAL A 41 -5.40 -13.93 1.95
N ASP A 42 -4.98 -14.20 3.19
CA ASP A 42 -5.73 -13.86 4.39
C ASP A 42 -5.32 -12.50 4.95
N TYR A 43 -4.03 -12.15 4.86
CA TYR A 43 -3.46 -10.94 5.44
C TYR A 43 -2.46 -10.29 4.50
N VAL A 44 -2.42 -8.97 4.53
CA VAL A 44 -1.42 -8.16 3.85
C VAL A 44 -0.56 -7.47 4.90
N PHE A 45 0.76 -7.60 4.75
CA PHE A 45 1.76 -7.02 5.63
C PHE A 45 2.44 -5.85 4.92
N VAL A 46 2.53 -4.70 5.60
CA VAL A 46 3.19 -3.49 5.09
C VAL A 46 4.18 -2.97 6.12
N ILE A 47 5.39 -2.65 5.65
CA ILE A 47 6.37 -1.90 6.44
C ILE A 47 6.22 -0.42 6.06
N PHE A 48 5.99 0.43 7.07
CA PHE A 48 5.80 1.87 6.90
C PHE A 48 6.72 2.64 7.86
N GLY A 49 7.54 3.51 7.31
CA GLY A 49 8.55 4.24 8.09
C GLY A 49 8.24 5.72 8.32
N GLY A 50 7.09 6.21 7.85
CA GLY A 50 6.79 7.64 7.84
C GLY A 50 6.64 8.31 9.20
N LEU A 51 6.35 7.53 10.25
CA LEU A 51 6.27 8.08 11.61
C LEU A 51 7.66 8.27 12.24
N VAL A 52 8.55 7.30 12.08
CA VAL A 52 9.87 7.30 12.76
C VAL A 52 11.04 7.69 11.87
N GLY A 53 10.80 7.84 10.56
CA GLY A 53 11.86 8.20 9.61
C GLY A 53 12.63 7.01 9.05
N TYR A 54 12.03 5.83 9.01
CA TYR A 54 12.65 4.64 8.42
C TYR A 54 12.46 4.61 6.91
N SER A 55 13.50 4.93 6.15
CA SER A 55 13.44 5.13 4.70
C SER A 55 13.39 3.85 3.86
N SER A 56 13.67 2.69 4.44
CA SER A 56 13.61 1.40 3.75
C SER A 56 12.22 0.76 3.81
N ASP A 57 11.19 1.57 3.88
CA ASP A 57 9.80 1.11 3.91
C ASP A 57 9.27 0.71 2.52
N ASP A 58 8.13 0.03 2.50
CA ASP A 58 7.59 -0.55 1.27
C ASP A 58 7.16 0.52 0.27
N ILE A 59 6.56 1.62 0.73
CA ILE A 59 6.11 2.66 -0.19
C ILE A 59 7.29 3.37 -0.86
N ASN A 60 8.45 3.42 -0.22
CA ASN A 60 9.66 3.96 -0.83
C ASN A 60 10.22 3.05 -1.93
N LYS A 61 10.03 1.75 -1.78
CA LYS A 61 10.44 0.74 -2.77
C LYS A 61 9.36 0.44 -3.81
N PHE A 62 8.18 0.99 -3.65
CA PHE A 62 6.99 0.64 -4.41
C PHE A 62 7.16 0.84 -5.91
N LEU A 63 7.90 1.87 -6.33
CA LEU A 63 8.12 2.12 -7.76
C LEU A 63 8.85 0.97 -8.46
N TRP A 64 9.72 0.25 -7.73
CA TRP A 64 10.33 -0.98 -8.23
C TRP A 64 9.30 -2.07 -8.50
N MET A 65 8.34 -2.25 -7.60
CA MET A 65 7.25 -3.21 -7.79
C MET A 65 6.38 -2.83 -8.98
N VAL A 66 6.12 -1.55 -9.17
CA VAL A 66 5.37 -1.02 -10.32
C VAL A 66 6.12 -1.31 -11.63
N ARG A 67 7.44 -1.10 -11.67
CA ARG A 67 8.27 -1.41 -12.84
C ARG A 67 8.28 -2.89 -13.17
N ILE A 68 8.45 -3.74 -12.17
CA ILE A 68 8.43 -5.20 -12.35
C ILE A 68 7.03 -5.64 -12.80
N GLY A 69 5.98 -5.13 -12.17
CA GLY A 69 4.60 -5.41 -12.54
C GLY A 69 4.29 -4.99 -13.98
N GLY A 70 4.73 -3.81 -14.38
CA GLY A 70 4.57 -3.29 -15.74
C GLY A 70 5.31 -4.08 -16.81
N GLY A 71 6.39 -4.78 -16.43
CA GLY A 71 7.10 -5.69 -17.34
C GLY A 71 6.36 -7.01 -17.59
N VAL A 72 5.44 -7.39 -16.70
CA VAL A 72 4.65 -8.63 -16.80
C VAL A 72 3.20 -8.36 -17.20
N TYR A 73 2.60 -7.32 -16.64
CA TYR A 73 1.20 -6.96 -16.85
C TYR A 73 1.08 -5.64 -17.61
N GLY A 74 0.44 -5.64 -18.78
CA GLY A 74 0.34 -4.46 -19.64
C GLY A 74 -0.59 -3.36 -19.11
N ASP A 75 -1.39 -3.63 -18.07
CA ASP A 75 -2.29 -2.67 -17.43
C ASP A 75 -1.57 -1.79 -16.39
N ILE A 76 -0.33 -2.14 -16.02
CA ILE A 76 0.50 -1.37 -15.09
C ILE A 76 1.49 -0.51 -15.87
N LYS A 77 1.37 0.81 -15.75
CA LYS A 77 2.25 1.77 -16.44
C LYS A 77 2.88 2.71 -15.43
N GLU A 78 4.20 2.68 -15.32
CA GLU A 78 4.96 3.49 -14.35
C GLU A 78 4.58 4.98 -14.41
N ARG A 79 4.38 5.52 -15.60
CA ARG A 79 4.02 6.94 -15.81
C ARG A 79 2.74 7.36 -15.07
N ASP A 80 1.80 6.42 -14.86
CA ASP A 80 0.53 6.72 -14.21
C ASP A 80 0.68 6.98 -12.71
N TYR A 81 1.82 6.56 -12.13
CA TYR A 81 2.17 6.72 -10.71
C TYR A 81 3.06 7.93 -10.45
N ILE A 82 3.42 8.66 -11.48
CA ILE A 82 4.27 9.85 -11.39
C ILE A 82 3.38 11.08 -11.32
N GLY A 83 3.55 11.87 -10.26
CA GLY A 83 2.93 13.19 -10.12
C GLY A 83 3.74 14.27 -10.84
N GLU A 84 3.63 15.53 -10.42
CA GLU A 84 4.35 16.65 -11.04
C GLU A 84 5.87 16.39 -11.08
N GLY A 85 6.34 15.77 -12.16
CA GLY A 85 7.75 15.54 -12.46
C GLY A 85 8.41 14.33 -11.81
N TYR A 86 7.84 13.73 -10.76
CA TYR A 86 8.45 12.59 -10.05
C TYR A 86 7.45 11.79 -9.21
N TYR A 87 7.91 10.65 -8.72
CA TYR A 87 7.15 9.79 -7.81
C TYR A 87 7.01 10.47 -6.44
N ARG A 88 5.77 10.70 -6.01
CA ARG A 88 5.46 11.44 -4.78
C ARG A 88 4.13 11.01 -4.17
N ILE A 89 3.95 11.32 -2.88
CA ILE A 89 2.76 10.93 -2.11
C ILE A 89 1.98 12.12 -1.55
N ASP A 90 2.40 13.34 -1.84
CA ASP A 90 1.77 14.56 -1.37
C ASP A 90 0.56 14.96 -2.21
N GLU A 91 0.02 16.15 -1.98
CA GLU A 91 -1.16 16.66 -2.70
C GLU A 91 -0.96 16.79 -4.21
N LYS A 92 0.29 16.81 -4.68
CA LYS A 92 0.66 16.85 -6.11
C LYS A 92 0.96 15.48 -6.68
N ALA A 93 0.76 14.42 -5.91
CA ALA A 93 0.87 13.05 -6.39
C ALA A 93 -0.19 12.77 -7.46
N SER A 94 0.09 11.79 -8.35
CA SER A 94 -0.93 11.38 -9.30
C SER A 94 -2.15 10.82 -8.56
N PRO A 95 -3.37 11.04 -9.08
CA PRO A 95 -4.57 10.43 -8.51
C PRO A 95 -4.50 8.90 -8.48
N VAL A 96 -3.83 8.29 -9.46
CA VAL A 96 -3.61 6.85 -9.50
C VAL A 96 -2.77 6.40 -8.31
N MET A 97 -1.67 7.10 -7.99
CA MET A 97 -0.81 6.79 -6.84
C MET A 97 -1.58 6.87 -5.51
N LEU A 98 -2.35 7.94 -5.30
CA LEU A 98 -3.13 8.14 -4.07
C LEU A 98 -4.27 7.13 -3.92
N ASN A 99 -4.69 6.48 -5.00
CA ASN A 99 -5.75 5.47 -4.98
C ASN A 99 -5.22 4.03 -4.92
N THR A 100 -3.90 3.83 -4.91
CA THR A 100 -3.32 2.48 -4.79
C THR A 100 -3.59 1.88 -3.42
N LEU A 101 -3.65 0.55 -3.37
CA LEU A 101 -3.69 -0.16 -2.09
C LEU A 101 -2.45 0.15 -1.26
N MET A 102 -1.26 0.21 -1.87
CA MET A 102 -0.02 0.56 -1.17
C MET A 102 -0.14 1.88 -0.41
N TYR A 103 -0.63 2.94 -1.06
CA TYR A 103 -0.85 4.23 -0.39
C TYR A 103 -1.85 4.09 0.76
N LYS A 104 -3.00 3.47 0.50
CA LYS A 104 -4.07 3.36 1.49
C LYS A 104 -3.65 2.59 2.74
N LEU A 105 -2.96 1.46 2.58
CA LEU A 105 -2.50 0.67 3.72
C LEU A 105 -1.36 1.35 4.49
N SER A 106 -0.54 2.16 3.82
CA SER A 106 0.53 2.92 4.47
C SER A 106 -0.02 4.08 5.31
N TYR A 107 -0.98 4.84 4.77
CA TYR A 107 -1.46 6.09 5.38
C TYR A 107 -2.83 5.99 6.08
N TYR A 108 -3.44 4.82 6.10
CA TYR A 108 -4.71 4.62 6.80
C TYR A 108 -4.59 5.06 8.27
N ARG A 109 -5.43 6.03 8.69
CA ARG A 109 -5.44 6.62 10.04
C ARG A 109 -4.15 7.37 10.45
N PHE A 110 -3.23 7.61 9.52
CA PHE A 110 -1.99 8.31 9.85
C PHE A 110 -2.23 9.74 10.34
N ALA A 111 -3.23 10.43 9.79
CA ALA A 111 -3.62 11.76 10.24
C ALA A 111 -4.13 11.81 11.68
N GLU A 112 -4.64 10.72 12.22
CA GLU A 112 -5.04 10.64 13.64
C GLU A 112 -3.83 10.70 14.58
N THR A 113 -2.67 10.27 14.10
CA THR A 113 -1.43 10.23 14.90
C THR A 113 -0.62 11.52 14.76
N VAL A 114 -0.47 12.06 13.53
CA VAL A 114 0.39 13.20 13.24
C VAL A 114 -0.39 14.49 12.99
N GLY A 115 -1.73 14.43 12.90
CA GLY A 115 -2.58 15.54 12.51
C GLY A 115 -2.73 15.66 10.99
N ARG A 116 -3.79 16.35 10.56
CA ARG A 116 -4.07 16.55 9.11
C ARG A 116 -2.99 17.38 8.42
N ASP A 117 -2.30 18.23 9.16
CA ASP A 117 -1.16 19.04 8.68
C ASP A 117 0.20 18.42 9.03
N GLY A 118 0.19 17.20 9.55
CA GLY A 118 1.41 16.47 9.88
C GLY A 118 2.18 16.05 8.64
N GLN A 119 3.43 15.66 8.85
CA GLN A 119 4.32 15.25 7.78
C GLN A 119 4.78 13.81 7.95
N ASP A 120 5.00 13.17 6.81
CA ASP A 120 5.76 11.93 6.72
C ASP A 120 7.25 12.25 6.90
N ARG A 121 7.89 11.62 7.88
CA ARG A 121 9.28 11.90 8.24
C ARG A 121 10.31 11.32 7.28
N VAL A 122 9.92 10.39 6.41
CA VAL A 122 10.81 9.88 5.36
C VAL A 122 10.79 10.80 4.15
N ARG A 123 9.60 11.16 3.69
CA ARG A 123 9.40 11.95 2.48
C ARG A 123 9.47 13.47 2.76
N ASN A 124 9.42 13.87 4.04
CA ASN A 124 9.45 15.27 4.50
C ASN A 124 8.37 16.13 3.85
N THR A 125 7.22 15.56 3.61
CA THR A 125 6.07 16.21 2.99
C THR A 125 4.79 15.85 3.72
N LYS A 126 3.75 16.64 3.50
CA LYS A 126 2.38 16.22 3.82
C LYS A 126 1.98 15.05 2.92
N PHE A 127 1.01 14.29 3.36
CA PHE A 127 0.45 13.19 2.56
C PHE A 127 -0.84 13.67 1.87
N GLY A 128 -1.04 13.25 0.62
CA GLY A 128 -2.04 13.85 -0.28
C GLY A 128 -3.48 13.51 0.04
N ASN A 129 -3.74 12.38 0.72
CA ASN A 129 -5.07 12.00 1.17
C ASN A 129 -5.04 11.60 2.67
N PRO A 130 -5.46 12.51 3.56
CA PRO A 130 -5.53 12.20 5.00
C PRO A 130 -6.76 11.38 5.39
N ASP A 131 -7.75 11.25 4.52
CA ASP A 131 -9.05 10.64 4.80
C ASP A 131 -9.22 9.27 4.14
N VAL A 132 -8.19 8.44 4.19
CA VAL A 132 -8.23 7.08 3.63
C VAL A 132 -9.32 6.26 4.31
N LYS A 133 -10.19 5.64 3.52
CA LYS A 133 -11.22 4.69 3.98
C LYS A 133 -10.93 3.33 3.38
N LEU A 134 -11.21 2.27 4.15
CA LEU A 134 -11.09 0.90 3.72
C LEU A 134 -12.44 0.20 3.76
N THR A 135 -12.79 -0.49 2.68
CA THR A 135 -14.04 -1.24 2.52
C THR A 135 -13.79 -2.74 2.43
N TYR A 136 -12.68 -3.15 1.84
CA TYR A 136 -12.35 -4.55 1.54
C TYR A 136 -11.24 -5.13 2.42
N PHE A 137 -10.60 -4.27 3.19
CA PHE A 137 -9.53 -4.61 4.13
C PHE A 137 -9.83 -4.00 5.49
N ARG A 138 -9.33 -4.64 6.53
CA ARG A 138 -9.47 -4.15 7.90
C ARG A 138 -8.13 -4.20 8.60
N GLU A 139 -7.75 -3.10 9.26
CA GLU A 139 -6.56 -3.07 10.11
C GLU A 139 -6.66 -4.12 11.21
N ALA A 140 -5.73 -5.08 11.21
CA ALA A 140 -5.67 -6.13 12.22
C ALA A 140 -4.61 -5.83 13.28
N PHE A 141 -3.51 -5.18 12.88
CA PHE A 141 -2.41 -4.84 13.79
C PHE A 141 -1.61 -3.66 13.24
N THR A 142 -1.22 -2.77 14.12
CA THR A 142 -0.21 -1.74 13.85
C THR A 142 0.72 -1.68 15.06
N SER A 143 2.03 -1.80 14.81
CA SER A 143 3.03 -1.75 15.88
C SER A 143 3.11 -0.35 16.51
N LYS A 144 3.66 -0.26 17.72
CA LYS A 144 3.74 0.98 18.49
C LYS A 144 4.32 2.16 17.71
N HIS A 145 5.32 1.91 16.86
CA HIS A 145 6.00 2.93 16.06
C HIS A 145 5.55 2.94 14.59
N TRP A 146 4.46 2.27 14.26
CA TRP A 146 3.84 2.21 12.94
C TRP A 146 4.67 1.49 11.87
N MET A 147 5.81 0.94 12.20
CA MET A 147 6.67 0.28 11.22
C MET A 147 6.05 -0.98 10.63
N ILE A 148 5.23 -1.69 11.41
CA ILE A 148 4.55 -2.91 10.96
C ILE A 148 3.05 -2.67 11.00
N ARG A 149 2.41 -2.86 9.84
CA ARG A 149 0.97 -2.79 9.70
C ARG A 149 0.48 -4.06 9.02
N ILE A 150 -0.50 -4.70 9.62
CA ILE A 150 -1.11 -5.94 9.11
C ILE A 150 -2.60 -5.68 8.91
N TYR A 151 -3.08 -6.05 7.72
CA TYR A 151 -4.48 -5.90 7.33
C TYR A 151 -5.07 -7.25 6.99
N GLU A 152 -6.31 -7.49 7.46
CA GLU A 152 -7.10 -8.64 7.06
C GLU A 152 -7.73 -8.38 5.69
N VAL A 153 -7.63 -9.38 4.81
CA VAL A 153 -8.38 -9.42 3.55
C VAL A 153 -9.77 -9.94 3.87
N LEU A 154 -10.79 -9.10 3.79
CA LEU A 154 -12.14 -9.46 4.18
C LEU A 154 -12.75 -10.48 3.20
N GLU A 155 -13.59 -11.38 3.69
CA GLU A 155 -14.35 -12.29 2.83
C GLU A 155 -15.42 -11.54 2.04
N GLU A 156 -16.02 -10.52 2.67
CA GLU A 156 -17.01 -9.64 2.07
C GLU A 156 -16.68 -8.18 2.40
N PRO A 157 -17.01 -7.23 1.50
CA PRO A 157 -16.78 -5.82 1.77
C PRO A 157 -17.61 -5.35 2.99
N LEU A 158 -17.07 -4.37 3.71
CA LEU A 158 -17.82 -3.70 4.76
C LEU A 158 -19.02 -2.98 4.13
N LEU A 159 -20.21 -3.20 4.69
CA LEU A 159 -21.39 -2.45 4.29
C LEU A 159 -21.21 -0.99 4.73
N GLU A 160 -21.46 -0.06 3.82
CA GLU A 160 -21.63 1.34 4.22
C GLU A 160 -22.78 1.40 5.22
N GLN A 161 -22.48 1.82 6.43
CA GLN A 161 -23.54 2.17 7.34
C GLN A 161 -24.23 3.40 6.77
N ALA A 162 -25.44 3.20 6.29
CA ALA A 162 -26.29 4.29 5.87
C ALA A 162 -26.56 5.17 7.10
N HIS A 163 -26.05 6.39 7.07
CA HIS A 163 -26.35 7.42 8.05
C HIS A 163 -27.54 8.22 7.62
#